data_4508b0eff70bacf620a133ec295205bb
#
_entry.id   4508b0eff70bacf620a133ec295205bb
#
_cell.length_a   1.000
_cell.length_b   1.000
_cell.length_c   1.000
_cell.angle_alpha   90.00
_cell.angle_beta   90.00
_cell.angle_gamma   90.00
#
_symmetry.space_group_name_H-M   'P 1'
#
loop_
_entity.id
_entity.type
_entity.pdbx_description
1 polymer ?
#
loop_
_entity_poly.entity_id
_entity_poly.type
_entity_poly.pdbx_seq_one_letter_code
_entity_poly.pdbx_strand_id
1 'polypeptide(L)'
;MKKRIVAAAVLIPLLLLLTLVAPEWIAAVVMSILLSIGTYEMLYKTGLVRRSRLILYAMVMAFAVAMWSYFDAMDAYLMLLLLVYTALLFSEMMMDHVKVRIEMLALCYVSGFVVPFLMGSLIRILGMTNGRHVILIPFVVAFMSDSGAYFAGLKFGKHKLAPVVSPNKTIEGALGGLAAAMVGMLIYALVLDLGFPRMQVNYGFALLYGLCGALAGMFGDLCFSIIKRQTGIKDYGNLIPGHGGVLDRFDSLMMVAPLMEALLLLAPMVM
;
A
#
# COMPACT_ATOMS: atom_id res chain seq x y z
N MET A 1 18.19 16.21 4.93
CA MET A 1 16.92 16.91 4.62
C MET A 1 16.76 17.20 3.13
N LYS A 2 17.71 17.86 2.43
CA LYS A 2 17.60 18.22 0.98
C LYS A 2 17.20 17.04 0.07
N LYS A 3 17.82 15.85 0.20
CA LYS A 3 17.50 14.68 -0.64
C LYS A 3 16.05 14.20 -0.47
N ARG A 4 15.48 14.31 0.73
CA ARG A 4 14.09 13.92 1.00
C ARG A 4 13.08 14.88 0.36
N ILE A 5 13.33 16.19 0.46
CA ILE A 5 12.48 17.22 -0.15
C ILE A 5 12.47 17.06 -1.67
N VAL A 6 13.65 16.87 -2.27
CA VAL A 6 13.76 16.67 -3.73
C VAL A 6 13.02 15.41 -4.19
N ALA A 7 13.17 14.29 -3.47
CA ALA A 7 12.45 13.06 -3.82
C ALA A 7 10.92 13.24 -3.72
N ALA A 8 10.42 13.87 -2.66
CA ALA A 8 9.00 14.18 -2.53
C ALA A 8 8.49 15.12 -3.64
N ALA A 9 9.29 16.16 -3.97
CA ALA A 9 8.96 17.12 -5.03
C ALA A 9 8.90 16.48 -6.43
N VAL A 10 9.53 15.34 -6.64
CA VAL A 10 9.46 14.58 -7.90
C VAL A 10 8.35 13.52 -7.84
N LEU A 11 8.26 12.77 -6.73
CA LEU A 11 7.34 11.64 -6.62
C LEU A 11 5.87 12.07 -6.55
N ILE A 12 5.56 13.19 -5.87
CA ILE A 12 4.17 13.68 -5.76
C ILE A 12 3.62 14.11 -7.13
N PRO A 13 4.29 14.98 -7.92
CA PRO A 13 3.83 15.31 -9.27
C PRO A 13 3.74 14.08 -10.18
N LEU A 14 4.69 13.14 -10.08
CA LEU A 14 4.65 11.90 -10.86
C LEU A 14 3.44 11.03 -10.50
N LEU A 15 3.12 10.91 -9.20
CA LEU A 15 1.92 10.22 -8.73
C LEU A 15 0.65 10.88 -9.28
N LEU A 16 0.55 12.21 -9.18
CA LEU A 16 -0.60 12.95 -9.70
C LEU A 16 -0.74 12.81 -11.22
N LEU A 17 0.36 12.90 -11.95
CA LEU A 17 0.36 12.67 -13.39
C LEU A 17 -0.12 11.26 -13.73
N LEU A 18 0.39 10.25 -13.02
CA LEU A 18 0.05 8.85 -13.25
C LEU A 18 -1.42 8.56 -12.94
N THR A 19 -1.95 9.11 -11.86
CA THR A 19 -3.32 8.81 -11.40
C THR A 19 -4.39 9.67 -12.06
N LEU A 20 -4.10 10.94 -12.37
CA LEU A 20 -5.11 11.89 -12.87
C LEU A 20 -5.07 12.06 -14.39
N VAL A 21 -3.90 11.90 -15.02
CA VAL A 21 -3.70 12.26 -16.45
C VAL A 21 -3.41 11.03 -17.31
N ALA A 22 -2.54 10.13 -16.84
CA ALA A 22 -2.13 8.97 -17.62
C ALA A 22 -3.32 8.03 -17.93
N PRO A 23 -3.30 7.30 -19.06
CA PRO A 23 -4.21 6.21 -19.29
C PRO A 23 -4.12 5.14 -18.17
N GLU A 24 -5.25 4.56 -17.79
CA GLU A 24 -5.35 3.61 -16.66
C GLU A 24 -4.41 2.41 -16.82
N TRP A 25 -4.25 1.90 -18.05
CA TRP A 25 -3.33 0.78 -18.32
C TRP A 25 -1.87 1.14 -18.01
N ILE A 26 -1.45 2.40 -18.20
CA ILE A 26 -0.10 2.86 -17.83
C ILE A 26 0.05 2.83 -16.31
N ALA A 27 -0.95 3.34 -15.58
CA ALA A 27 -0.96 3.29 -14.13
C ALA A 27 -0.91 1.84 -13.62
N ALA A 28 -1.69 0.93 -14.23
CA ALA A 28 -1.68 -0.49 -13.89
C ALA A 28 -0.30 -1.13 -14.12
N VAL A 29 0.34 -0.87 -15.26
CA VAL A 29 1.69 -1.40 -15.56
C VAL A 29 2.73 -0.86 -14.58
N VAL A 30 2.72 0.45 -14.31
CA VAL A 30 3.67 1.06 -13.37
C VAL A 30 3.49 0.50 -11.97
N MET A 31 2.25 0.39 -11.47
CA MET A 31 1.96 -0.21 -10.17
C MET A 31 2.38 -1.67 -10.11
N SER A 32 2.15 -2.46 -11.18
CA SER A 32 2.57 -3.87 -11.25
C SER A 32 4.09 -4.02 -11.16
N ILE A 33 4.84 -3.13 -11.82
CA ILE A 33 6.30 -3.09 -11.72
C ILE A 33 6.75 -2.73 -10.30
N LEU A 34 6.14 -1.70 -9.70
CA LEU A 34 6.48 -1.29 -8.33
C LEU A 34 6.19 -2.40 -7.30
N LEU A 35 5.08 -3.12 -7.45
CA LEU A 35 4.73 -4.24 -6.57
C LEU A 35 5.67 -5.44 -6.77
N SER A 36 6.10 -5.73 -8.01
CA SER A 36 7.15 -6.73 -8.27
C SER A 36 8.47 -6.37 -7.59
N ILE A 37 8.88 -5.10 -7.65
CA ILE A 37 10.08 -4.62 -6.96
C ILE A 37 9.90 -4.73 -5.44
N GLY A 38 8.74 -4.35 -4.89
CA GLY A 38 8.42 -4.51 -3.47
C GLY A 38 8.47 -5.97 -3.02
N THR A 39 7.99 -6.90 -3.83
CA THR A 39 8.10 -8.35 -3.60
C THR A 39 9.58 -8.79 -3.53
N TYR A 40 10.41 -8.33 -4.47
CA TYR A 40 11.85 -8.57 -4.43
C TYR A 40 12.49 -8.02 -3.14
N GLU A 41 12.16 -6.78 -2.77
CA GLU A 41 12.67 -6.17 -1.55
C GLU A 41 12.26 -6.98 -0.32
N MET A 42 11.00 -7.43 -0.24
CA MET A 42 10.50 -8.22 0.88
C MET A 42 11.19 -9.58 1.00
N LEU A 43 11.44 -10.27 -0.09
CA LEU A 43 12.02 -11.62 -0.06
C LEU A 43 13.54 -11.61 0.06
N TYR A 44 14.22 -10.84 -0.80
CA TYR A 44 15.68 -10.87 -0.92
C TYR A 44 16.38 -10.03 0.16
N LYS A 45 15.92 -8.80 0.41
CA LYS A 45 16.58 -7.87 1.34
C LYS A 45 16.39 -8.28 2.80
N THR A 46 15.27 -8.91 3.13
CA THR A 46 15.08 -9.51 4.45
C THR A 46 15.95 -10.74 4.69
N GLY A 47 16.50 -11.34 3.62
CA GLY A 47 17.28 -12.56 3.68
C GLY A 47 16.45 -13.82 3.97
N LEU A 48 15.12 -13.71 4.03
CA LEU A 48 14.22 -14.81 4.34
C LEU A 48 14.14 -15.84 3.21
N VAL A 49 14.19 -15.36 1.96
CA VAL A 49 14.23 -16.22 0.77
C VAL A 49 15.45 -15.82 -0.08
N ARG A 50 16.39 -16.73 -0.25
CA ARG A 50 17.60 -16.49 -1.06
C ARG A 50 17.61 -17.26 -2.38
N ARG A 51 16.62 -18.15 -2.61
CA ARG A 51 16.52 -18.94 -3.83
C ARG A 51 15.97 -18.08 -4.97
N SER A 52 16.77 -17.82 -5.97
CA SER A 52 16.44 -16.90 -7.07
C SER A 52 15.16 -17.28 -7.82
N ARG A 53 14.91 -18.60 -8.02
CA ARG A 53 13.69 -19.08 -8.69
C ARG A 53 12.43 -18.73 -7.91
N LEU A 54 12.41 -18.94 -6.57
CA LEU A 54 11.27 -18.60 -5.73
C LEU A 54 10.98 -17.09 -5.76
N ILE A 55 12.04 -16.28 -5.72
CA ILE A 55 11.91 -14.82 -5.82
C ILE A 55 11.34 -14.42 -7.17
N LEU A 56 11.86 -15.02 -8.28
CA LEU A 56 11.36 -14.74 -9.63
C LEU A 56 9.88 -15.11 -9.78
N TYR A 57 9.47 -16.30 -9.31
CA TYR A 57 8.07 -16.72 -9.37
C TYR A 57 7.17 -15.75 -8.58
N ALA A 58 7.59 -15.33 -7.40
CA ALA A 58 6.84 -14.37 -6.59
C ALA A 58 6.75 -12.98 -7.26
N MET A 59 7.83 -12.50 -7.88
CA MET A 59 7.83 -11.23 -8.62
C MET A 59 6.91 -11.28 -9.84
N VAL A 60 6.94 -12.38 -10.62
CA VAL A 60 6.06 -12.57 -11.77
C VAL A 60 4.60 -12.66 -11.31
N MET A 61 4.34 -13.40 -10.22
CA MET A 61 3.01 -13.48 -9.65
C MET A 61 2.50 -12.11 -9.16
N ALA A 62 3.35 -11.33 -8.49
CA ALA A 62 3.00 -9.98 -8.04
C ALA A 62 2.62 -9.07 -9.21
N PHE A 63 3.38 -9.12 -10.30
CA PHE A 63 3.05 -8.40 -11.53
C PHE A 63 1.70 -8.86 -12.11
N ALA A 64 1.50 -10.17 -12.22
CA ALA A 64 0.31 -10.76 -12.83
C ALA A 64 -0.96 -10.45 -12.03
N VAL A 65 -0.90 -10.52 -10.68
CA VAL A 65 -2.02 -10.19 -9.77
C VAL A 65 -2.37 -8.70 -9.84
N ALA A 66 -1.36 -7.84 -9.86
CA ALA A 66 -1.58 -6.41 -10.00
C ALA A 66 -2.18 -6.06 -11.37
N MET A 67 -1.69 -6.66 -12.46
CA MET A 67 -2.28 -6.50 -13.80
C MET A 67 -3.69 -7.09 -13.89
N TRP A 68 -3.95 -8.22 -13.21
CA TRP A 68 -5.30 -8.77 -13.13
C TRP A 68 -6.30 -7.75 -12.55
N SER A 69 -5.88 -6.94 -11.59
CA SER A 69 -6.72 -5.90 -10.99
C SER A 69 -7.18 -4.82 -11.99
N TYR A 70 -6.56 -4.73 -13.16
CA TYR A 70 -6.98 -3.84 -14.25
C TYR A 70 -8.06 -4.44 -15.14
N PHE A 71 -8.13 -5.79 -15.25
CA PHE A 71 -9.06 -6.47 -16.13
C PHE A 71 -10.33 -6.89 -15.36
N ASP A 72 -11.43 -6.16 -15.50
CA ASP A 72 -12.72 -6.58 -14.97
C ASP A 72 -13.17 -7.92 -15.56
N ALA A 73 -13.83 -8.76 -14.75
CA ALA A 73 -14.45 -10.02 -15.15
C ALA A 73 -13.50 -11.18 -15.47
N MET A 74 -12.25 -11.18 -14.96
CA MET A 74 -11.30 -12.28 -15.22
C MET A 74 -11.01 -13.16 -13.99
N ASP A 75 -11.99 -13.44 -13.14
CA ASP A 75 -11.81 -14.22 -11.89
C ASP A 75 -11.27 -15.63 -12.15
N ALA A 76 -11.69 -16.27 -13.25
CA ALA A 76 -11.18 -17.58 -13.66
C ALA A 76 -9.66 -17.56 -13.91
N TYR A 77 -9.13 -16.46 -14.45
CA TYR A 77 -7.69 -16.31 -14.69
C TYR A 77 -6.92 -16.14 -13.38
N LEU A 78 -7.49 -15.44 -12.39
CA LEU A 78 -6.85 -15.33 -11.07
C LEU A 78 -6.72 -16.71 -10.42
N MET A 79 -7.76 -17.54 -10.51
CA MET A 79 -7.72 -18.91 -9.99
C MET A 79 -6.65 -19.75 -10.72
N LEU A 80 -6.56 -19.64 -12.04
CA LEU A 80 -5.54 -20.32 -12.82
C LEU A 80 -4.12 -19.84 -12.47
N LEU A 81 -3.91 -18.53 -12.34
CA LEU A 81 -2.64 -17.95 -11.92
C LEU A 81 -2.23 -18.48 -10.54
N LEU A 82 -3.17 -18.53 -9.59
CA LEU A 82 -2.92 -19.05 -8.25
C LEU A 82 -2.59 -20.53 -8.27
N LEU A 83 -3.29 -21.33 -9.10
CA LEU A 83 -3.02 -22.75 -9.26
C LEU A 83 -1.61 -22.99 -9.82
N VAL A 84 -1.26 -22.30 -10.91
CA VAL A 84 0.08 -22.41 -11.53
C VAL A 84 1.17 -21.97 -10.57
N TYR A 85 0.96 -20.85 -9.88
CA TYR A 85 1.91 -20.35 -8.88
C TYR A 85 2.12 -21.36 -7.74
N THR A 86 1.04 -21.92 -7.22
CA THR A 86 1.07 -22.98 -6.20
C THR A 86 1.88 -24.17 -6.69
N ALA A 87 1.57 -24.67 -7.90
CA ALA A 87 2.29 -25.81 -8.49
C ALA A 87 3.80 -25.53 -8.64
N LEU A 88 4.18 -24.31 -9.09
CA LEU A 88 5.58 -23.91 -9.20
C LEU A 88 6.30 -23.88 -7.83
N LEU A 89 5.68 -23.30 -6.80
CA LEU A 89 6.26 -23.23 -5.47
C LEU A 89 6.44 -24.62 -4.86
N PHE A 90 5.42 -25.47 -4.93
CA PHE A 90 5.51 -26.84 -4.40
C PHE A 90 6.46 -27.73 -5.21
N SER A 91 6.58 -27.54 -6.52
CA SER A 91 7.58 -28.27 -7.31
C SER A 91 9.01 -27.96 -6.86
N GLU A 92 9.34 -26.71 -6.55
CA GLU A 92 10.66 -26.36 -5.98
C GLU A 92 10.89 -26.99 -4.60
N MET A 93 9.85 -27.09 -3.77
CA MET A 93 9.96 -27.78 -2.48
C MET A 93 10.12 -29.31 -2.67
N MET A 94 9.42 -29.92 -3.63
CA MET A 94 9.57 -31.34 -3.94
C MET A 94 10.96 -31.67 -4.49
N MET A 95 11.56 -30.77 -5.28
CA MET A 95 12.91 -30.96 -5.85
C MET A 95 14.00 -30.83 -4.79
N ASP A 96 13.80 -30.02 -3.74
CA ASP A 96 14.83 -29.77 -2.71
C ASP A 96 14.16 -29.46 -1.35
N HIS A 97 13.50 -30.46 -0.78
CA HIS A 97 12.74 -30.34 0.48
C HIS A 97 13.62 -30.03 1.70
N VAL A 98 14.93 -30.21 1.60
CA VAL A 98 15.87 -29.90 2.70
C VAL A 98 16.16 -28.39 2.76
N LYS A 99 16.30 -27.75 1.60
CA LYS A 99 16.64 -26.31 1.52
C LYS A 99 15.42 -25.41 1.34
N VAL A 100 14.36 -25.91 0.70
CA VAL A 100 13.11 -25.16 0.49
C VAL A 100 12.11 -25.57 1.55
N ARG A 101 11.94 -24.70 2.54
CA ARG A 101 11.04 -24.93 3.68
C ARG A 101 9.70 -24.27 3.43
N ILE A 102 8.66 -24.77 4.10
CA ILE A 102 7.27 -24.27 3.96
C ILE A 102 7.16 -22.78 4.34
N GLU A 103 7.98 -22.31 5.28
CA GLU A 103 8.01 -20.91 5.66
C GLU A 103 8.43 -19.99 4.50
N MET A 104 9.34 -20.46 3.61
CA MET A 104 9.73 -19.71 2.41
C MET A 104 8.56 -19.61 1.41
N LEU A 105 7.79 -20.71 1.26
CA LEU A 105 6.60 -20.72 0.41
C LEU A 105 5.54 -19.76 0.97
N ALA A 106 5.28 -19.80 2.27
CA ALA A 106 4.33 -18.89 2.92
C ALA A 106 4.71 -17.42 2.69
N LEU A 107 6.00 -17.08 2.79
CA LEU A 107 6.50 -15.74 2.49
C LEU A 107 6.33 -15.36 1.02
N CYS A 108 6.57 -16.32 0.10
CA CYS A 108 6.29 -16.11 -1.33
C CYS A 108 4.79 -15.85 -1.59
N TYR A 109 3.89 -16.57 -0.91
CA TYR A 109 2.45 -16.30 -1.01
C TYR A 109 2.09 -14.92 -0.48
N VAL A 110 2.60 -14.54 0.67
CA VAL A 110 2.31 -13.21 1.24
C VAL A 110 2.83 -12.10 0.33
N SER A 111 4.09 -12.20 -0.11
CA SER A 111 4.72 -11.14 -0.90
C SER A 111 4.30 -11.15 -2.37
N GLY A 112 4.10 -12.31 -2.98
CA GLY A 112 3.79 -12.45 -4.40
C GLY A 112 2.29 -12.41 -4.73
N PHE A 113 1.42 -12.72 -3.75
CA PHE A 113 -0.03 -12.76 -3.97
C PHE A 113 -0.78 -11.81 -3.04
N VAL A 114 -0.66 -11.96 -1.71
CA VAL A 114 -1.51 -11.21 -0.76
C VAL A 114 -1.24 -9.71 -0.84
N VAL A 115 0.02 -9.28 -0.73
CA VAL A 115 0.39 -7.86 -0.79
C VAL A 115 0.00 -7.24 -2.14
N PRO A 116 0.33 -7.83 -3.31
CA PRO A 116 -0.09 -7.30 -4.60
C PRO A 116 -1.61 -7.30 -4.81
N PHE A 117 -2.35 -8.28 -4.30
CA PHE A 117 -3.81 -8.33 -4.38
C PHE A 117 -4.45 -7.18 -3.58
N LEU A 118 -3.97 -6.95 -2.35
CA LEU A 118 -4.44 -5.83 -1.52
C LEU A 118 -4.08 -4.48 -2.14
N MET A 119 -2.86 -4.31 -2.62
CA MET A 119 -2.42 -3.07 -3.27
C MET A 119 -3.03 -2.85 -4.66
N GLY A 120 -3.45 -3.92 -5.34
CA GLY A 120 -4.22 -3.87 -6.59
C GLY A 120 -5.53 -3.09 -6.45
N SER A 121 -6.03 -2.92 -5.22
CA SER A 121 -7.17 -2.02 -4.94
C SER A 121 -6.98 -0.60 -5.48
N LEU A 122 -5.75 -0.08 -5.53
CA LEU A 122 -5.49 1.22 -6.17
C LEU A 122 -5.82 1.20 -7.68
N ILE A 123 -5.52 0.11 -8.35
CA ILE A 123 -5.84 -0.06 -9.78
C ILE A 123 -7.36 -0.22 -9.95
N ARG A 124 -8.00 -1.03 -9.11
CA ARG A 124 -9.45 -1.23 -9.14
C ARG A 124 -10.24 0.04 -8.81
N ILE A 125 -9.78 0.84 -7.83
CA ILE A 125 -10.35 2.17 -7.54
C ILE A 125 -10.25 3.07 -8.76
N LEU A 126 -9.12 3.07 -9.48
CA LEU A 126 -8.94 3.89 -10.67
C LEU A 126 -9.93 3.52 -11.79
N GLY A 127 -10.29 2.23 -11.94
CA GLY A 127 -11.28 1.72 -12.88
C GLY A 127 -12.75 1.97 -12.48
N MET A 128 -13.05 2.44 -11.24
CA MET A 128 -14.41 2.72 -10.81
C MET A 128 -15.02 3.94 -11.53
N THR A 129 -16.35 4.07 -11.49
CA THR A 129 -17.04 5.31 -11.85
C THR A 129 -16.45 6.47 -11.03
N ASN A 130 -16.05 7.54 -11.68
CA ASN A 130 -15.29 8.64 -11.05
C ASN A 130 -13.93 8.24 -10.46
N GLY A 131 -13.33 7.11 -10.88
CA GLY A 131 -12.11 6.55 -10.32
C GLY A 131 -10.97 7.57 -10.22
N ARG A 132 -10.76 8.41 -11.25
CA ARG A 132 -9.73 9.48 -11.23
C ARG A 132 -9.92 10.50 -10.11
N HIS A 133 -11.15 10.72 -9.65
CA HIS A 133 -11.44 11.64 -8.56
C HIS A 133 -11.32 10.98 -7.19
N VAL A 134 -11.59 9.68 -7.10
CA VAL A 134 -11.56 8.98 -5.80
C VAL A 134 -10.23 8.24 -5.53
N ILE A 135 -9.39 8.06 -6.56
CA ILE A 135 -8.07 7.39 -6.41
C ILE A 135 -7.14 8.10 -5.43
N LEU A 136 -7.30 9.41 -5.23
CA LEU A 136 -6.48 10.16 -4.28
C LEU A 136 -6.89 9.95 -2.83
N ILE A 137 -8.07 9.39 -2.54
CA ILE A 137 -8.57 9.15 -1.18
C ILE A 137 -7.56 8.35 -0.33
N PRO A 138 -7.09 7.17 -0.76
CA PRO A 138 -6.10 6.41 0.02
C PRO A 138 -4.83 7.22 0.33
N PHE A 139 -4.36 8.03 -0.63
CA PHE A 139 -3.16 8.85 -0.46
C PHE A 139 -3.41 10.04 0.49
N VAL A 140 -4.55 10.71 0.37
CA VAL A 140 -4.93 11.80 1.29
C VAL A 140 -4.99 11.28 2.72
N VAL A 141 -5.67 10.16 2.95
CA VAL A 141 -5.77 9.54 4.28
C VAL A 141 -4.39 9.18 4.83
N ALA A 142 -3.56 8.47 4.06
CA ALA A 142 -2.24 8.04 4.50
C ALA A 142 -1.34 9.24 4.81
N PHE A 143 -1.21 10.19 3.88
CA PHE A 143 -0.32 11.33 4.05
C PHE A 143 -0.77 12.29 5.15
N MET A 144 -2.06 12.53 5.29
CA MET A 144 -2.58 13.38 6.36
C MET A 144 -2.42 12.71 7.72
N SER A 145 -2.68 11.39 7.80
CA SER A 145 -2.46 10.61 9.02
C SER A 145 -0.99 10.65 9.46
N ASP A 146 -0.06 10.35 8.56
CA ASP A 146 1.37 10.32 8.87
C ASP A 146 1.89 11.71 9.26
N SER A 147 1.48 12.74 8.52
CA SER A 147 1.88 14.12 8.83
C SER A 147 1.32 14.59 10.16
N GLY A 148 0.03 14.36 10.41
CA GLY A 148 -0.62 14.69 11.67
C GLY A 148 -0.01 13.94 12.85
N ALA A 149 0.28 12.64 12.68
CA ALA A 149 0.94 11.84 13.69
C ALA A 149 2.35 12.35 14.01
N TYR A 150 3.11 12.74 12.99
CA TYR A 150 4.45 13.31 13.16
C TYR A 150 4.42 14.62 13.94
N PHE A 151 3.62 15.60 13.52
CA PHE A 151 3.58 16.92 14.16
C PHE A 151 2.98 16.86 15.58
N ALA A 152 1.90 16.11 15.78
CA ALA A 152 1.30 15.94 17.11
C ALA A 152 2.24 15.16 18.04
N GLY A 153 2.88 14.10 17.54
CA GLY A 153 3.86 13.32 18.31
C GLY A 153 5.09 14.14 18.70
N LEU A 154 5.56 15.02 17.82
CA LEU A 154 6.69 15.93 18.11
C LEU A 154 6.35 16.94 19.19
N LYS A 155 5.12 17.51 19.15
CA LYS A 155 4.71 18.61 20.05
C LYS A 155 4.13 18.11 21.38
N PHE A 156 3.39 17.02 21.35
CA PHE A 156 2.59 16.54 22.48
C PHE A 156 2.98 15.14 22.98
N GLY A 157 3.84 14.40 22.22
CA GLY A 157 4.14 12.99 22.48
C GLY A 157 4.81 12.75 23.84
N LYS A 158 4.11 12.04 24.71
CA LYS A 158 4.57 11.63 26.04
C LYS A 158 4.56 10.11 26.19
N HIS A 159 3.52 9.44 25.67
CA HIS A 159 3.31 8.02 25.85
C HIS A 159 3.68 7.27 24.56
N LYS A 160 4.55 6.26 24.67
CA LYS A 160 4.97 5.45 23.53
C LYS A 160 3.85 4.50 23.10
N LEU A 161 3.55 4.44 21.79
CA LEU A 161 2.54 3.54 21.22
C LEU A 161 3.08 2.10 21.06
N ALA A 162 4.28 1.95 20.52
CA ALA A 162 4.89 0.66 20.23
C ALA A 162 6.41 0.72 20.49
N PRO A 163 6.86 0.71 21.76
CA PRO A 163 8.26 0.99 22.14
C PRO A 163 9.29 0.06 21.47
N VAL A 164 8.94 -1.22 21.30
CA VAL A 164 9.82 -2.25 20.73
C VAL A 164 9.88 -2.19 19.20
N VAL A 165 8.74 -1.95 18.57
CA VAL A 165 8.59 -2.03 17.10
C VAL A 165 8.95 -0.70 16.45
N SER A 166 8.38 0.40 16.98
CA SER A 166 8.56 1.76 16.47
C SER A 166 8.70 2.75 17.63
N PRO A 167 9.92 2.94 18.18
CA PRO A 167 10.13 3.73 19.39
C PRO A 167 9.79 5.21 19.27
N ASN A 168 9.63 5.71 18.05
CA ASN A 168 9.26 7.11 17.80
C ASN A 168 7.76 7.37 17.77
N LYS A 169 6.92 6.34 17.62
CA LYS A 169 5.46 6.49 17.61
C LYS A 169 4.92 6.72 19.02
N THR A 170 3.99 7.68 19.15
CA THR A 170 3.34 8.05 20.41
C THR A 170 1.82 7.95 20.28
N ILE A 171 1.13 7.76 21.42
CA ILE A 171 -0.34 7.71 21.47
C ILE A 171 -0.93 9.06 21.05
N GLU A 172 -0.35 10.15 21.53
CA GLU A 172 -0.77 11.52 21.16
C GLU A 172 -0.55 11.79 19.68
N GLY A 173 0.55 11.24 19.13
CA GLY A 173 0.77 11.26 17.69
C GLY A 173 -0.30 10.49 16.92
N ALA A 174 -0.67 9.29 17.38
CA ALA A 174 -1.74 8.50 16.77
C ALA A 174 -3.08 9.24 16.73
N LEU A 175 -3.47 9.86 17.85
CA LEU A 175 -4.69 10.70 17.93
C LEU A 175 -4.62 11.91 16.99
N GLY A 176 -3.45 12.56 16.92
CA GLY A 176 -3.20 13.65 15.96
C GLY A 176 -3.31 13.21 14.51
N GLY A 177 -2.83 12.02 14.20
CA GLY A 177 -2.96 11.40 12.88
C GLY A 177 -4.42 11.11 12.49
N LEU A 178 -5.21 10.56 13.43
CA LEU A 178 -6.65 10.36 13.24
C LEU A 178 -7.37 11.67 12.93
N ALA A 179 -7.15 12.69 13.77
CA ALA A 179 -7.77 14.01 13.58
C ALA A 179 -7.36 14.64 12.25
N ALA A 180 -6.09 14.58 11.90
CA ALA A 180 -5.57 15.15 10.66
C ALA A 180 -6.12 14.43 9.42
N ALA A 181 -6.27 13.11 9.44
CA ALA A 181 -6.87 12.35 8.35
C ALA A 181 -8.37 12.68 8.16
N MET A 182 -9.12 12.82 9.26
CA MET A 182 -10.51 13.24 9.20
C MET A 182 -10.67 14.66 8.62
N VAL A 183 -9.84 15.61 9.07
CA VAL A 183 -9.82 16.97 8.50
C VAL A 183 -9.38 16.96 7.04
N GLY A 184 -8.35 16.20 6.69
CA GLY A 184 -7.88 16.06 5.31
C GLY A 184 -8.96 15.51 4.37
N MET A 185 -9.73 14.51 4.84
CA MET A 185 -10.85 13.96 4.09
C MET A 185 -12.02 14.94 3.95
N LEU A 186 -12.32 15.75 4.97
CA LEU A 186 -13.31 16.83 4.84
C LEU A 186 -12.89 17.89 3.83
N ILE A 187 -11.60 18.30 3.86
CA ILE A 187 -11.06 19.24 2.87
C ILE A 187 -11.14 18.64 1.47
N TYR A 188 -10.80 17.35 1.33
CA TYR A 188 -10.87 16.67 0.03
C TYR A 188 -12.31 16.54 -0.47
N ALA A 189 -13.26 16.21 0.41
CA ALA A 189 -14.69 16.21 0.13
C ALA A 189 -15.18 17.58 -0.37
N LEU A 190 -14.76 18.66 0.29
CA LEU A 190 -15.07 20.03 -0.13
C LEU A 190 -14.47 20.38 -1.50
N VAL A 191 -13.25 19.95 -1.77
CA VAL A 191 -12.61 20.16 -3.10
C VAL A 191 -13.38 19.43 -4.20
N LEU A 192 -13.86 18.21 -3.94
CA LEU A 192 -14.69 17.46 -4.90
C LEU A 192 -16.05 18.13 -5.11
N ASP A 193 -16.72 18.56 -4.05
CA ASP A 193 -18.05 19.21 -4.10
C ASP A 193 -18.01 20.54 -4.86
N LEU A 194 -17.01 21.38 -4.60
CA LEU A 194 -16.84 22.66 -5.27
C LEU A 194 -16.27 22.54 -6.69
N GLY A 195 -15.36 21.59 -6.91
CA GLY A 195 -14.69 21.41 -8.20
C GLY A 195 -15.53 20.67 -9.24
N PHE A 196 -16.43 19.81 -8.78
CA PHE A 196 -17.26 18.94 -9.62
C PHE A 196 -18.74 18.98 -9.22
N PRO A 197 -19.51 20.05 -9.57
CA PRO A 197 -20.87 20.28 -9.08
C PRO A 197 -21.90 19.18 -9.44
N ARG A 198 -21.52 18.24 -10.30
CA ARG A 198 -22.38 17.09 -10.65
C ARG A 198 -22.21 15.91 -9.68
N MET A 199 -21.20 15.95 -8.80
CA MET A 199 -20.95 14.92 -7.80
C MET A 199 -21.66 15.29 -6.50
N GLN A 200 -22.45 14.36 -6.00
CA GLN A 200 -23.01 14.50 -4.64
C GLN A 200 -22.04 13.92 -3.64
N VAL A 201 -21.51 14.75 -2.74
CA VAL A 201 -20.49 14.34 -1.76
C VAL A 201 -21.13 14.19 -0.37
N ASN A 202 -20.93 13.02 0.24
CA ASN A 202 -21.37 12.75 1.60
C ASN A 202 -20.25 13.02 2.60
N TYR A 203 -20.32 14.13 3.33
CA TYR A 203 -19.33 14.54 4.33
C TYR A 203 -19.26 13.60 5.54
N GLY A 204 -20.36 12.92 5.91
CA GLY A 204 -20.38 11.93 6.97
C GLY A 204 -19.52 10.71 6.62
N PHE A 205 -19.63 10.24 5.37
CA PHE A 205 -18.74 9.19 4.89
C PHE A 205 -17.29 9.67 4.73
N ALA A 206 -17.03 10.92 4.36
CA ALA A 206 -15.68 11.47 4.33
C ALA A 206 -14.99 11.37 5.71
N LEU A 207 -15.70 11.71 6.79
CA LEU A 207 -15.20 11.52 8.16
C LEU A 207 -14.92 10.05 8.49
N LEU A 208 -15.84 9.15 8.10
CA LEU A 208 -15.67 7.71 8.29
C LEU A 208 -14.42 7.19 7.57
N TYR A 209 -14.18 7.63 6.33
CA TYR A 209 -12.99 7.26 5.55
C TYR A 209 -11.72 7.75 6.23
N GLY A 210 -11.70 9.00 6.72
CA GLY A 210 -10.56 9.55 7.45
C GLY A 210 -10.25 8.75 8.71
N LEU A 211 -11.27 8.43 9.51
CA LEU A 211 -11.12 7.67 10.75
C LEU A 211 -10.64 6.22 10.49
N CYS A 212 -11.41 5.47 9.70
CA CYS A 212 -11.11 4.06 9.44
C CYS A 212 -9.79 3.88 8.69
N GLY A 213 -9.54 4.75 7.71
CA GLY A 213 -8.31 4.68 6.92
C GLY A 213 -7.06 5.04 7.74
N ALA A 214 -7.12 6.02 8.65
CA ALA A 214 -5.99 6.32 9.52
C ALA A 214 -5.68 5.17 10.49
N LEU A 215 -6.70 4.49 11.03
CA LEU A 215 -6.51 3.28 11.85
C LEU A 215 -5.86 2.15 11.04
N ALA A 216 -6.34 1.90 9.82
CA ALA A 216 -5.78 0.90 8.93
C ALA A 216 -4.33 1.22 8.52
N GLY A 217 -4.03 2.49 8.23
CA GLY A 217 -2.68 2.94 7.89
C GLY A 217 -1.69 2.76 9.04
N MET A 218 -2.07 3.13 10.26
CA MET A 218 -1.25 2.88 11.46
C MET A 218 -1.00 1.39 11.69
N PHE A 219 -2.00 0.56 11.47
CA PHE A 219 -1.87 -0.90 11.58
C PHE A 219 -0.91 -1.45 10.52
N GLY A 220 -1.06 -1.04 9.25
CA GLY A 220 -0.19 -1.46 8.15
C GLY A 220 1.28 -1.12 8.40
N ASP A 221 1.57 0.14 8.75
CA ASP A 221 2.94 0.57 9.06
C ASP A 221 3.53 -0.21 10.27
N LEU A 222 2.73 -0.51 11.30
CA LEU A 222 3.20 -1.35 12.42
C LEU A 222 3.50 -2.78 11.97
N CYS A 223 2.67 -3.39 11.11
CA CYS A 223 2.92 -4.73 10.57
C CYS A 223 4.25 -4.81 9.83
N PHE A 224 4.50 -3.88 8.90
CA PHE A 224 5.76 -3.84 8.17
C PHE A 224 6.95 -3.49 9.08
N SER A 225 6.75 -2.64 10.08
CA SER A 225 7.75 -2.33 11.08
C SER A 225 8.13 -3.57 11.91
N ILE A 226 7.16 -4.43 12.27
CA ILE A 226 7.43 -5.71 12.97
C ILE A 226 8.28 -6.62 12.10
N ILE A 227 7.93 -6.80 10.82
CA ILE A 227 8.71 -7.62 9.89
C ILE A 227 10.15 -7.11 9.79
N LYS A 228 10.35 -5.79 9.65
CA LYS A 228 11.68 -5.16 9.63
C LYS A 228 12.49 -5.50 10.91
N ARG A 229 11.88 -5.45 12.09
CA ARG A 229 12.58 -5.78 13.34
C ARG A 229 12.93 -7.26 13.46
N GLN A 230 12.00 -8.14 13.09
CA GLN A 230 12.24 -9.59 13.13
C GLN A 230 13.33 -10.03 12.15
N THR A 231 13.50 -9.33 11.04
CA THR A 231 14.52 -9.62 10.02
C THR A 231 15.83 -8.84 10.21
N GLY A 232 15.89 -7.99 11.24
CA GLY A 232 17.09 -7.20 11.56
C GLY A 232 17.40 -6.08 10.57
N ILE A 233 16.45 -5.72 9.70
CA ILE A 233 16.59 -4.62 8.76
C ILE A 233 15.89 -3.36 9.28
N LYS A 234 16.27 -2.21 8.73
CA LYS A 234 15.61 -0.92 9.00
C LYS A 234 14.71 -0.51 7.85
N ASP A 235 15.17 -0.66 6.63
CA ASP A 235 14.48 -0.31 5.40
C ASP A 235 14.52 -1.53 4.46
N TYR A 236 13.45 -1.77 3.69
CA TYR A 236 13.38 -2.89 2.74
C TYR A 236 14.27 -2.70 1.51
N GLY A 237 14.63 -1.47 1.18
CA GLY A 237 15.46 -1.18 0.01
C GLY A 237 16.10 0.19 0.06
N ASN A 238 16.80 0.55 -1.02
CA ASN A 238 17.47 1.83 -1.19
C ASN A 238 17.16 2.45 -2.56
N LEU A 239 16.08 2.01 -3.21
CA LEU A 239 15.74 2.44 -4.57
C LEU A 239 15.42 3.93 -4.62
N ILE A 240 14.75 4.45 -3.58
CA ILE A 240 14.38 5.86 -3.50
C ILE A 240 15.39 6.60 -2.60
N PRO A 241 16.27 7.47 -3.17
CA PRO A 241 17.31 8.14 -2.41
C PRO A 241 16.77 8.92 -1.22
N GLY A 242 17.17 8.53 -0.01
CA GLY A 242 16.74 9.17 1.25
C GLY A 242 15.36 8.74 1.77
N HIS A 243 14.66 7.83 1.06
CA HIS A 243 13.32 7.34 1.42
C HIS A 243 13.22 5.82 1.58
N GLY A 244 14.31 5.07 1.39
CA GLY A 244 14.28 3.61 1.50
C GLY A 244 13.86 2.91 0.21
N GLY A 245 13.23 1.76 0.34
CA GLY A 245 12.69 0.98 -0.77
C GLY A 245 11.30 1.42 -1.22
N VAL A 246 10.81 0.73 -2.25
CA VAL A 246 9.42 0.86 -2.73
C VAL A 246 8.45 0.43 -1.64
N LEU A 247 8.71 -0.71 -1.01
CA LEU A 247 7.83 -1.26 0.01
C LEU A 247 7.72 -0.36 1.26
N ASP A 248 8.81 0.39 1.59
CA ASP A 248 8.80 1.37 2.68
C ASP A 248 7.87 2.59 2.41
N ARG A 249 7.40 2.76 1.17
CA ARG A 249 6.48 3.84 0.79
C ARG A 249 5.02 3.38 0.72
N PHE A 250 4.81 2.07 0.69
CA PHE A 250 3.49 1.48 0.60
C PHE A 250 3.04 0.77 1.87
N ASP A 251 3.83 0.81 2.95
CA ASP A 251 3.56 0.09 4.19
C ASP A 251 2.21 0.46 4.85
N SER A 252 1.85 1.73 4.93
CA SER A 252 0.53 2.18 5.38
C SER A 252 -0.55 1.95 4.33
N LEU A 253 -0.24 2.21 3.04
CA LEU A 253 -1.20 2.07 1.94
C LEU A 253 -1.68 0.64 1.72
N MET A 254 -0.88 -0.38 2.10
CA MET A 254 -1.27 -1.78 1.98
C MET A 254 -2.59 -2.10 2.70
N MET A 255 -2.89 -1.42 3.80
CA MET A 255 -4.15 -1.59 4.53
C MET A 255 -5.16 -0.49 4.19
N VAL A 256 -4.71 0.72 3.89
CA VAL A 256 -5.60 1.84 3.54
C VAL A 256 -6.28 1.60 2.20
N ALA A 257 -5.55 1.20 1.17
CA ALA A 257 -6.09 1.10 -0.18
C ALA A 257 -7.25 0.08 -0.28
N PRO A 258 -7.12 -1.18 0.17
CA PRO A 258 -8.23 -2.13 0.11
C PRO A 258 -9.41 -1.75 1.01
N LEU A 259 -9.16 -1.09 2.14
CA LEU A 259 -10.23 -0.58 2.98
C LEU A 259 -10.99 0.56 2.28
N MET A 260 -10.28 1.47 1.60
CA MET A 260 -10.94 2.54 0.84
C MET A 260 -11.74 1.99 -0.34
N GLU A 261 -11.22 0.97 -1.04
CA GLU A 261 -11.98 0.25 -2.07
C GLU A 261 -13.29 -0.33 -1.50
N ALA A 262 -13.21 -1.05 -0.40
CA ALA A 262 -14.37 -1.64 0.26
C ALA A 262 -15.38 -0.57 0.71
N LEU A 263 -14.93 0.53 1.27
CA LEU A 263 -15.79 1.63 1.68
C LEU A 263 -16.43 2.35 0.48
N LEU A 264 -15.70 2.53 -0.63
CA LEU A 264 -16.26 3.10 -1.86
C LEU A 264 -17.39 2.25 -2.45
N LEU A 265 -17.30 0.92 -2.28
CA LEU A 265 -18.34 -0.01 -2.73
C LEU A 265 -19.54 -0.09 -1.77
N LEU A 266 -19.30 -0.06 -0.45
CA LEU A 266 -20.33 -0.29 0.58
C LEU A 266 -21.01 0.99 1.08
N ALA A 267 -20.27 2.09 1.12
CA ALA A 267 -20.69 3.38 1.65
C ALA A 267 -20.09 4.51 0.81
N PRO A 268 -20.52 4.67 -0.47
CA PRO A 268 -19.89 5.59 -1.41
C PRO A 268 -19.94 7.03 -0.91
N MET A 269 -18.76 7.65 -0.78
CA MET A 269 -18.63 9.05 -0.40
C MET A 269 -19.06 9.99 -1.53
N VAL A 270 -18.95 9.54 -2.78
CA VAL A 270 -19.29 10.29 -4.00
C VAL A 270 -20.29 9.48 -4.80
N MET A 271 -21.41 10.13 -5.18
CA MET A 271 -22.47 9.56 -6.02
C MET A 271 -22.60 10.33 -7.34
#